data_2a21d40065d5404e0b7b80d3d871187f
#
_entry.id   2a21d40065d5404e0b7b80d3d871187f
#
_cell.length_a   1.000
_cell.length_b   1.000
_cell.length_c   1.000
_cell.angle_alpha   90.00
_cell.angle_beta   90.00
_cell.angle_gamma   90.00
#
_symmetry.space_group_name_H-M   'P 1'
#
loop_
_entity.id
_entity.type
_entity.pdbx_description
1 polymer ?
#
loop_
_entity_poly.entity_id
_entity_poly.type
_entity_poly.pdbx_seq_one_letter_code
_entity_poly.pdbx_strand_id
1 'polypeptide(L)'
;MRFLIFAAAQRDLEQAIDYLNTLSPHAAIRYYDLLVCEIAGLSKMPERCPRPKDLALAAKGYRYLIVKNYLVFYVVAGDTVQIRRTLYARRGYRALL
;
A
#
# COMPACT_ATOMS: atom_id res chain seq x y z
N MET A 1 8.04 -13.03 -9.12
CA MET A 1 7.20 -12.61 -7.98
C MET A 1 5.84 -12.17 -8.51
N ARG A 2 4.80 -12.71 -7.93
CA ARG A 2 3.41 -12.35 -8.31
C ARG A 2 2.88 -11.26 -7.41
N PHE A 3 1.95 -10.48 -7.94
CA PHE A 3 1.25 -9.45 -7.18
C PHE A 3 -0.24 -9.73 -7.22
N LEU A 4 -0.86 -9.62 -6.05
CA LEU A 4 -2.30 -9.74 -5.91
C LEU A 4 -2.80 -8.50 -5.16
N ILE A 5 -3.68 -7.73 -5.79
CA ILE A 5 -4.26 -6.54 -5.18
C ILE A 5 -5.65 -6.90 -4.67
N PHE A 6 -5.83 -6.81 -3.36
CA PHE A 6 -7.12 -7.10 -2.75
C PHE A 6 -8.16 -6.04 -3.14
N ALA A 7 -9.40 -6.45 -3.18
CA ALA A 7 -10.50 -5.55 -3.55
C ALA A 7 -10.55 -4.31 -2.65
N ALA A 8 -10.28 -4.47 -1.36
CA ALA A 8 -10.23 -3.34 -0.43
C ALA A 8 -9.11 -2.36 -0.78
N ALA A 9 -7.94 -2.86 -1.18
CA ALA A 9 -6.83 -2.00 -1.61
C ALA A 9 -7.14 -1.28 -2.90
N GLN A 10 -7.82 -1.94 -3.82
CA GLN A 10 -8.24 -1.33 -5.08
C GLN A 10 -9.20 -0.17 -4.82
N ARG A 11 -10.17 -0.37 -3.94
CA ARG A 11 -11.10 0.70 -3.53
C ARG A 11 -10.38 1.85 -2.85
N ASP A 12 -9.41 1.55 -1.98
CA ASP A 12 -8.60 2.57 -1.33
C ASP A 12 -7.87 3.43 -2.37
N LEU A 13 -7.30 2.78 -3.37
CA LEU A 13 -6.57 3.46 -4.44
C LEU A 13 -7.50 4.38 -5.25
N GLU A 14 -8.67 3.88 -5.62
CA GLU A 14 -9.65 4.67 -6.35
C GLU A 14 -10.07 5.92 -5.57
N GLN A 15 -10.32 5.76 -4.27
CA GLN A 15 -10.67 6.88 -3.40
C GLN A 15 -9.54 7.90 -3.30
N ALA A 16 -8.29 7.44 -3.18
CA ALA A 16 -7.14 8.34 -3.12
C ALA A 16 -6.97 9.12 -4.43
N ILE A 17 -7.11 8.45 -5.57
CA ILE A 17 -7.01 9.08 -6.88
C ILE A 17 -8.13 10.11 -7.07
N ASP A 18 -9.36 9.77 -6.71
CA ASP A 18 -10.50 10.70 -6.81
C ASP A 18 -10.27 11.93 -5.96
N TYR A 19 -9.80 11.76 -4.74
CA TYR A 19 -9.48 12.89 -3.85
C TYR A 19 -8.39 13.77 -4.45
N LEU A 20 -7.30 13.17 -4.91
CA LEU A 20 -6.18 13.92 -5.49
C LEU A 20 -6.59 14.66 -6.76
N ASN A 21 -7.50 14.09 -7.56
CA ASN A 21 -8.04 14.76 -8.75
C ASN A 21 -8.80 16.03 -8.40
N THR A 22 -9.43 16.10 -7.22
CA THR A 22 -10.10 17.34 -6.79
C THR A 22 -9.11 18.46 -6.49
N LEU A 23 -7.87 18.10 -6.11
CA LEU A 23 -6.82 19.07 -5.82
C LEU A 23 -6.04 19.43 -7.08
N SER A 24 -5.63 18.43 -7.84
CA SER A 24 -4.86 18.61 -9.07
C SER A 24 -4.83 17.29 -9.84
N PRO A 25 -5.26 17.26 -11.12
CA PRO A 25 -5.11 16.05 -11.94
C PRO A 25 -3.66 15.61 -12.07
N HIS A 26 -2.73 16.54 -12.06
CA HIS A 26 -1.29 16.27 -12.10
C HIS A 26 -0.85 15.49 -10.87
N ALA A 27 -1.33 15.88 -9.69
CA ALA A 27 -1.00 15.19 -8.44
C ALA A 27 -1.51 13.76 -8.44
N ALA A 28 -2.70 13.53 -8.98
CA ALA A 28 -3.27 12.18 -9.07
C ALA A 28 -2.42 11.27 -9.97
N ILE A 29 -2.02 11.76 -11.13
CA ILE A 29 -1.19 10.99 -12.07
C ILE A 29 0.17 10.68 -11.43
N ARG A 30 0.80 11.66 -10.82
CA ARG A 30 2.11 11.48 -10.18
C ARG A 30 2.06 10.48 -9.04
N TYR A 31 1.01 10.51 -8.24
CA TYR A 31 0.84 9.54 -7.16
C TYR A 31 0.68 8.13 -7.72
N TYR A 32 -0.17 7.96 -8.74
CA TYR A 32 -0.38 6.67 -9.37
C TYR A 32 0.91 6.09 -9.94
N ASP A 33 1.66 6.89 -10.67
CA ASP A 33 2.92 6.46 -11.29
C ASP A 33 3.94 6.07 -10.24
N LEU A 34 4.06 6.86 -9.18
CA LEU A 34 4.97 6.57 -8.09
C LEU A 34 4.57 5.28 -7.36
N LEU A 35 3.28 5.10 -7.11
CA LEU A 35 2.75 3.91 -6.46
C LEU A 35 3.08 2.65 -7.25
N VAL A 36 2.83 2.66 -8.55
CA VAL A 36 3.13 1.52 -9.44
C VAL A 36 4.62 1.22 -9.42
N CYS A 37 5.46 2.24 -9.52
CA CYS A 37 6.91 2.09 -9.50
C CYS A 37 7.40 1.47 -8.18
N GLU A 38 6.91 1.97 -7.06
CA GLU A 38 7.32 1.50 -5.74
C GLU A 38 6.85 0.07 -5.47
N ILE A 39 5.62 -0.25 -5.87
CA ILE A 39 5.09 -1.62 -5.73
C ILE A 39 5.89 -2.58 -6.60
N ALA A 40 6.20 -2.19 -7.84
CA ALA A 40 7.00 -3.03 -8.74
C ALA A 40 8.39 -3.33 -8.16
N GLY A 41 8.96 -2.39 -7.40
CA GLY A 41 10.24 -2.58 -6.72
C GLY A 41 10.23 -3.70 -5.68
N LEU A 42 9.06 -4.05 -5.14
CA LEU A 42 8.94 -5.14 -4.18
C LEU A 42 9.21 -6.51 -4.81
N SER A 43 9.18 -6.64 -6.12
CA SER A 43 9.46 -7.90 -6.79
C SER A 43 10.89 -8.39 -6.56
N LYS A 44 11.82 -7.46 -6.33
CA LYS A 44 13.24 -7.79 -6.11
C LYS A 44 13.54 -8.04 -4.64
N MET A 45 12.93 -7.27 -3.74
CA MET A 45 13.19 -7.38 -2.30
C MET A 45 11.87 -7.17 -1.54
N PRO A 46 10.96 -8.16 -1.56
CA PRO A 46 9.63 -7.98 -0.96
C PRO A 46 9.67 -7.78 0.55
N GLU A 47 10.74 -8.19 1.21
CA GLU A 47 10.87 -8.06 2.66
C GLU A 47 11.70 -6.87 3.10
N ARG A 48 12.00 -5.93 2.18
CA ARG A 48 12.82 -4.76 2.48
C ARG A 48 12.12 -3.72 3.36
N CYS A 49 10.79 -3.73 3.37
CA CYS A 49 10.01 -2.74 4.11
C CYS A 49 9.80 -3.17 5.56
N PRO A 50 9.64 -2.20 6.47
CA PRO A 50 9.50 -2.52 7.88
C PRO A 50 8.17 -3.18 8.20
N ARG A 51 8.14 -3.86 9.35
CA ARG A 51 6.90 -4.36 9.93
C ARG A 51 6.27 -3.26 10.77
N PRO A 52 4.93 -3.25 10.90
CA PRO A 52 4.26 -2.30 11.79
C PRO A 52 4.74 -2.49 13.23
N LYS A 53 4.73 -1.39 14.00
CA LYS A 53 5.07 -1.43 15.41
C LYS A 53 4.02 -2.19 16.24
N ASP A 54 2.79 -2.26 15.76
CA ASP A 54 1.74 -3.03 16.40
C ASP A 54 2.09 -4.52 16.29
N LEU A 55 2.29 -5.17 17.42
CA LEU A 55 2.73 -6.56 17.47
C LEU A 55 1.72 -7.52 16.84
N ALA A 56 0.43 -7.24 16.98
CA ALA A 56 -0.60 -8.07 16.39
C ALA A 56 -0.56 -8.03 14.85
N LEU A 57 -0.35 -6.85 14.29
CA LEU A 57 -0.22 -6.70 12.83
C LEU A 57 1.09 -7.32 12.33
N ALA A 58 2.18 -7.12 13.06
CA ALA A 58 3.46 -7.72 12.71
C ALA A 58 3.36 -9.26 12.73
N ALA A 59 2.64 -9.82 13.71
CA ALA A 59 2.43 -11.27 13.82
C ALA A 59 1.62 -11.83 12.65
N LYS A 60 0.75 -11.02 12.04
CA LYS A 60 0.00 -11.41 10.83
C LYS A 60 0.83 -11.36 9.56
N GLY A 61 2.10 -10.94 9.66
CA GLY A 61 3.00 -10.86 8.51
C GLY A 61 2.92 -9.56 7.74
N TYR A 62 2.23 -8.55 8.25
CA TYR A 62 2.13 -7.26 7.56
C TYR A 62 3.48 -6.56 7.49
N ARG A 63 3.71 -5.91 6.36
CA ARG A 63 4.76 -4.92 6.14
C ARG A 63 4.12 -3.70 5.51
N TYR A 64 4.77 -2.55 5.56
CA TYR A 64 4.23 -1.36 4.94
C TYR A 64 5.28 -0.62 4.13
N LEU A 65 4.81 -0.05 3.03
CA LEU A 65 5.59 0.76 2.10
C LEU A 65 5.02 2.17 2.14
N ILE A 66 5.87 3.17 2.29
CA ILE A 66 5.44 4.56 2.32
C ILE A 66 5.51 5.13 0.91
N VAL A 67 4.36 5.61 0.41
CA VAL A 67 4.27 6.29 -0.88
C VAL A 67 3.57 7.62 -0.65
N LYS A 68 4.33 8.71 -0.65
CA LYS A 68 3.83 10.03 -0.27
C LYS A 68 3.25 10.00 1.14
N ASN A 69 1.97 10.38 1.30
CA ASN A 69 1.29 10.38 2.58
C ASN A 69 0.44 9.13 2.80
N TYR A 70 0.69 8.07 2.02
CA TYR A 70 -0.07 6.83 2.08
C TYR A 70 0.81 5.68 2.51
N LEU A 71 0.22 4.75 3.24
CA LEU A 71 0.86 3.50 3.65
C LEU A 71 0.25 2.37 2.83
N VAL A 72 1.09 1.63 2.14
CA VAL A 72 0.68 0.44 1.39
C VAL A 72 0.99 -0.75 2.28
N PHE A 73 -0.05 -1.38 2.82
CA PHE A 73 0.09 -2.56 3.66
C PHE A 73 0.05 -3.80 2.80
N TYR A 74 1.05 -4.65 2.95
CA TYR A 74 1.15 -5.87 2.16
C TYR A 74 1.66 -7.03 3.02
N VAL A 75 1.41 -8.24 2.51
CA VAL A 75 1.89 -9.49 3.11
C VAL A 75 2.57 -10.28 2.00
N VAL A 76 3.72 -10.86 2.32
CA VAL A 76 4.41 -11.78 1.41
C VAL A 76 3.97 -13.19 1.74
N ALA A 77 3.32 -13.86 0.78
CA ALA A 77 2.82 -15.22 0.93
C ALA A 77 3.41 -16.07 -0.20
N GLY A 78 4.43 -16.87 0.14
CA GLY A 78 5.16 -17.66 -0.86
C GLY A 78 5.83 -16.76 -1.88
N ASP A 79 5.46 -16.92 -3.15
CA ASP A 79 5.99 -16.11 -4.26
C ASP A 79 5.08 -14.91 -4.59
N THR A 80 4.10 -14.61 -3.75
CA THR A 80 3.09 -13.59 -4.01
C THR A 80 3.19 -12.46 -2.99
N VAL A 81 3.20 -11.23 -3.49
CA VAL A 81 3.02 -10.03 -2.67
C VAL A 81 1.54 -9.66 -2.72
N GLN A 82 0.89 -9.72 -1.56
CA GLN A 82 -0.54 -9.39 -1.44
C GLN A 82 -0.69 -7.96 -0.97
N ILE A 83 -1.13 -7.08 -1.85
CA ILE A 83 -1.43 -5.69 -1.48
C ILE A 83 -2.80 -5.67 -0.81
N ARG A 84 -2.80 -5.48 0.51
CA ARG A 84 -4.00 -5.61 1.34
C ARG A 84 -4.79 -4.32 1.47
N ARG A 85 -4.12 -3.20 1.78
CA ARG A 85 -4.73 -1.89 1.95
C ARG A 85 -3.77 -0.79 1.53
N THR A 86 -4.32 0.34 1.09
CA THR A 86 -3.58 1.57 0.81
C THR A 86 -4.27 2.70 1.56
N LEU A 87 -3.71 3.12 2.69
CA LEU A 87 -4.39 3.99 3.63
C LEU A 87 -3.59 5.28 3.86
N TYR A 88 -4.32 6.38 4.04
CA TYR A 88 -3.69 7.64 4.41
C TYR A 88 -2.96 7.48 5.76
N ALA A 89 -1.72 8.00 5.85
CA ALA A 89 -0.85 7.74 6.99
C ALA A 89 -1.41 8.24 8.33
N ARG A 90 -2.26 9.28 8.29
CA ARG A 90 -2.87 9.85 9.49
C ARG A 90 -4.17 9.17 9.90
N ARG A 91 -4.63 8.22 9.08
CA ARG A 91 -5.85 7.49 9.37
C ARG A 91 -5.57 6.39 10.40
N GLY A 92 -6.51 6.17 11.30
CA GLY A 92 -6.41 5.05 12.24
C GLY A 92 -6.56 3.72 11.51
N TYR A 93 -5.46 3.13 11.08
CA TYR A 93 -5.47 1.96 10.21
C TYR A 93 -5.63 0.64 10.95
N ARG A 94 -5.38 0.62 12.25
CA ARG A 94 -5.37 -0.60 13.05
C ARG A 94 -6.69 -1.38 12.96
N ALA A 95 -7.80 -0.67 13.03
CA ALA A 95 -9.13 -1.28 12.95
C ALA A 95 -9.49 -1.75 11.54
N LEU A 96 -8.77 -1.28 10.51
CA LEU A 96 -9.03 -1.59 9.10
C LEU A 96 -8.23 -2.79 8.61
N LEU A 97 -7.25 -3.22 9.35
CA LEU A 97 -6.42 -4.38 9.04
C LEU A 97 -6.81 -5.56 9.90
#